data_e513c1e930bd3faa2001a3bd333bbdf5
#
_entry.id   e513c1e930bd3faa2001a3bd333bbdf5
#
_cell.length_a   1.000
_cell.length_b   1.000
_cell.length_c   1.000
_cell.angle_alpha   90.00
_cell.angle_beta   90.00
_cell.angle_gamma   90.00
#
_symmetry.space_group_name_H-M   'P 1'
#
loop_
_entity.id
_entity.type
_entity.pdbx_description
1 polymer ?
#
loop_
_entity_poly.entity_id
_entity_poly.type
_entity_poly.pdbx_seq_one_letter_code
_entity_poly.pdbx_strand_id
1 'polypeptide(L)'
;TYSVDYIDNDKNFQKTDFQPNSDNYYIDLMQSKLNTNHHVVMLDTPELAKALEDAMIARDFPGMADVDSSMLLFCKNVKNDATVTLTGECADEIFGGYPWFFREDALNSGTFPWSIAISERQQLLNPEIAKKVNLKEYIDYRYNESLEDVEILDTDTDETKEKRKISHLTLNWFMQTLLDRSDRMGMYNGFEIRVPFCDYRLAEYVWNIPWEMKA
;
A
#
# COMPACT_ATOMS: atom_id res chain seq x y z
N THR A 1 -16.02 0.87 -14.62
CA THR A 1 -14.84 0.56 -13.81
C THR A 1 -13.59 1.11 -14.47
N TYR A 2 -12.51 1.29 -13.69
CA TYR A 2 -11.25 1.87 -14.15
C TYR A 2 -10.09 1.02 -13.68
N SER A 3 -9.05 0.95 -14.50
CA SER A 3 -7.73 0.48 -14.12
C SER A 3 -6.65 1.42 -14.68
N VAL A 4 -5.45 1.32 -14.14
CA VAL A 4 -4.27 1.99 -14.68
C VAL A 4 -3.36 0.95 -15.32
N ASP A 5 -2.73 1.31 -16.42
CA ASP A 5 -1.64 0.55 -17.01
C ASP A 5 -0.58 1.49 -17.59
N TYR A 6 0.58 0.96 -17.92
CA TYR A 6 1.73 1.76 -18.37
C TYR A 6 2.14 1.35 -19.79
N ILE A 7 2.55 2.33 -20.58
CA ILE A 7 3.02 2.08 -21.95
C ILE A 7 4.18 1.07 -21.92
N ASP A 8 4.08 0.04 -22.76
CA ASP A 8 5.02 -1.08 -22.86
C ASP A 8 5.18 -1.93 -21.57
N ASN A 9 4.21 -1.88 -20.65
CA ASN A 9 4.23 -2.68 -19.43
C ASN A 9 4.34 -4.17 -19.71
N ASP A 10 3.59 -4.68 -20.68
CA ASP A 10 3.60 -6.10 -21.10
C ASP A 10 4.98 -6.58 -21.58
N LYS A 11 5.81 -5.67 -22.15
CA LYS A 11 7.17 -5.96 -22.61
C LYS A 11 8.21 -5.86 -21.48
N ASN A 12 7.96 -4.96 -20.51
CA ASN A 12 8.92 -4.60 -19.47
C ASN A 12 8.62 -5.25 -18.12
N PHE A 13 7.42 -5.82 -17.96
CA PHE A 13 7.00 -6.44 -16.70
C PHE A 13 7.95 -7.57 -16.29
N GLN A 14 8.48 -7.46 -15.10
CA GLN A 14 9.29 -8.50 -14.46
C GLN A 14 8.59 -9.00 -13.21
N LYS A 15 8.39 -10.29 -13.14
CA LYS A 15 7.81 -10.93 -11.95
C LYS A 15 8.72 -10.74 -10.75
N THR A 16 8.13 -10.37 -9.63
CA THR A 16 8.80 -10.27 -8.34
C THR A 16 8.01 -11.08 -7.31
N ASP A 17 8.57 -11.29 -6.13
CA ASP A 17 7.85 -11.92 -5.01
C ASP A 17 6.65 -11.08 -4.57
N PHE A 18 6.73 -9.76 -4.73
CA PHE A 18 5.64 -8.85 -4.38
C PHE A 18 4.56 -8.79 -5.48
N GLN A 19 4.94 -8.88 -6.74
CA GLN A 19 4.04 -8.85 -7.90
C GLN A 19 4.35 -10.03 -8.84
N PRO A 20 3.82 -11.22 -8.56
CA PRO A 20 4.14 -12.44 -9.30
C PRO A 20 3.47 -12.52 -10.67
N ASN A 21 2.41 -11.74 -10.89
CA ASN A 21 1.64 -11.72 -12.13
C ASN A 21 1.28 -10.28 -12.53
N SER A 22 1.03 -10.08 -13.83
CA SER A 22 0.41 -8.85 -14.32
C SER A 22 -1.05 -8.80 -13.91
N ASP A 23 -1.54 -7.64 -13.53
CA ASP A 23 -2.94 -7.41 -13.13
C ASP A 23 -3.91 -7.52 -14.31
N ASN A 24 -3.44 -7.30 -15.53
CA ASN A 24 -4.27 -7.26 -16.74
C ASN A 24 -5.10 -8.52 -16.94
N TYR A 25 -4.52 -9.71 -16.68
CA TYR A 25 -5.26 -10.97 -16.78
C TYR A 25 -6.49 -11.02 -15.85
N TYR A 26 -6.34 -10.56 -14.62
CA TYR A 26 -7.42 -10.55 -13.63
C TYR A 26 -8.44 -9.45 -13.90
N ILE A 27 -7.99 -8.30 -14.40
CA ILE A 27 -8.86 -7.21 -14.85
C ILE A 27 -9.78 -7.70 -15.96
N ASP A 28 -9.24 -8.35 -17.00
CA ASP A 28 -10.00 -8.89 -18.12
C ASP A 28 -11.00 -9.97 -17.65
N LEU A 29 -10.57 -10.84 -16.73
CA LEU A 29 -11.43 -11.87 -16.16
C LEU A 29 -12.63 -11.27 -15.42
N MET A 30 -12.37 -10.26 -14.58
CA MET A 30 -13.42 -9.57 -13.82
C MET A 30 -14.34 -8.78 -14.74
N GLN A 31 -13.82 -8.06 -15.71
CA GLN A 31 -14.59 -7.34 -16.72
C GLN A 31 -15.54 -8.26 -17.48
N SER A 32 -15.05 -9.41 -17.94
CA SER A 32 -15.85 -10.38 -18.68
C SER A 32 -17.00 -10.98 -17.85
N LYS A 33 -16.78 -11.16 -16.53
CA LYS A 33 -17.78 -11.71 -15.62
C LYS A 33 -18.82 -10.70 -15.16
N LEU A 34 -18.40 -9.48 -14.88
CA LEU A 34 -19.27 -8.44 -14.32
C LEU A 34 -19.95 -7.57 -15.39
N ASN A 35 -19.54 -7.70 -16.65
CA ASN A 35 -20.07 -6.93 -17.78
C ASN A 35 -20.04 -5.41 -17.51
N THR A 36 -18.94 -4.91 -16.96
CA THR A 36 -18.74 -3.50 -16.64
C THR A 36 -18.30 -2.72 -17.87
N ASN A 37 -18.66 -1.43 -17.92
CA ASN A 37 -18.02 -0.50 -18.85
C ASN A 37 -16.65 -0.14 -18.27
N HIS A 38 -15.59 -0.74 -18.80
CA HIS A 38 -14.25 -0.64 -18.27
C HIS A 38 -13.39 0.34 -19.09
N HIS A 39 -12.66 1.19 -18.39
CA HIS A 39 -11.74 2.17 -18.96
C HIS A 39 -10.33 1.92 -18.41
N VAL A 40 -9.35 1.81 -19.30
CA VAL A 40 -7.93 1.71 -18.93
C VAL A 40 -7.30 3.09 -19.08
N VAL A 41 -6.75 3.62 -18.00
CA VAL A 41 -5.94 4.85 -18.02
C VAL A 41 -4.50 4.45 -18.32
N MET A 42 -4.05 4.76 -19.53
CA MET A 42 -2.66 4.50 -19.96
C MET A 42 -1.77 5.69 -19.59
N LEU A 43 -0.69 5.41 -18.87
CA LEU A 43 0.29 6.39 -18.43
C LEU A 43 1.66 6.13 -19.06
N ASP A 44 2.40 7.18 -19.35
CA ASP A 44 3.78 7.07 -19.81
C ASP A 44 4.80 7.63 -18.79
N THR A 45 6.05 7.20 -18.89
CA THR A 45 7.12 7.64 -18.00
C THR A 45 7.36 9.15 -18.02
N PRO A 46 7.34 9.85 -19.18
CA PRO A 46 7.45 11.31 -19.22
C PRO A 46 6.33 12.04 -18.48
N GLU A 47 5.09 11.54 -18.55
CA GLU A 47 3.95 12.13 -17.82
C GLU A 47 4.10 11.92 -16.30
N LEU A 48 4.49 10.71 -15.89
CA LEU A 48 4.77 10.40 -14.49
C LEU A 48 5.87 11.31 -13.92
N ALA A 49 6.96 11.49 -14.66
CA ALA A 49 8.07 12.35 -14.24
C ALA A 49 7.63 13.81 -14.09
N LYS A 50 6.78 14.34 -14.99
CA LYS A 50 6.24 15.70 -14.89
C LYS A 50 5.29 15.86 -13.72
N ALA A 51 4.54 14.82 -13.35
CA ALA A 51 3.56 14.87 -12.29
C ALA A 51 4.18 14.76 -10.88
N LEU A 52 5.48 14.50 -10.73
CA LEU A 52 6.14 14.36 -9.43
C LEU A 52 6.03 15.63 -8.57
N GLU A 53 6.18 16.81 -9.17
CA GLU A 53 6.05 18.07 -8.44
C GLU A 53 4.61 18.29 -7.96
N ASP A 54 3.64 18.09 -8.82
CA ASP A 54 2.21 18.22 -8.47
C ASP A 54 1.82 17.19 -7.38
N ALA A 55 2.33 15.97 -7.46
CA ALA A 55 2.09 14.93 -6.46
C ALA A 55 2.68 15.31 -5.09
N MET A 56 3.88 15.89 -5.07
CA MET A 56 4.49 16.41 -3.85
C MET A 56 3.67 17.57 -3.25
N ILE A 57 3.17 18.48 -4.10
CA ILE A 57 2.32 19.59 -3.67
C ILE A 57 0.99 19.05 -3.13
N ALA A 58 0.37 18.11 -3.83
CA ALA A 58 -0.89 17.49 -3.41
C ALA A 58 -0.77 16.82 -2.03
N ARG A 59 0.38 16.22 -1.76
CA ARG A 59 0.66 15.54 -0.49
C ARG A 59 1.14 16.47 0.62
N ASP A 60 1.50 17.72 0.33
CA ASP A 60 2.23 18.65 1.22
C ASP A 60 3.61 18.13 1.66
N PHE A 61 4.09 17.02 1.08
CA PHE A 61 5.26 16.30 1.56
C PHE A 61 5.82 15.36 0.47
N PRO A 62 7.13 15.13 0.39
CA PRO A 62 7.67 14.09 -0.47
C PRO A 62 7.11 12.71 -0.10
N GLY A 63 6.61 11.98 -1.07
CA GLY A 63 5.99 10.68 -0.90
C GLY A 63 6.66 9.57 -1.70
N MET A 64 5.87 8.64 -2.22
CA MET A 64 6.36 7.47 -2.97
C MET A 64 6.51 7.77 -4.47
N ALA A 65 7.17 8.86 -4.81
CA ALA A 65 7.58 9.22 -6.17
C ALA A 65 6.57 8.78 -7.28
N ASP A 66 6.93 7.76 -8.05
CA ASP A 66 6.16 7.25 -9.19
C ASP A 66 4.77 6.73 -8.81
N VAL A 67 4.61 6.16 -7.62
CA VAL A 67 3.30 5.66 -7.14
C VAL A 67 2.35 6.83 -6.89
N ASP A 68 2.82 7.91 -6.26
CA ASP A 68 2.00 9.10 -5.99
C ASP A 68 1.65 9.82 -7.29
N SER A 69 2.60 10.00 -8.20
CA SER A 69 2.35 10.64 -9.50
C SER A 69 1.41 9.82 -10.37
N SER A 70 1.53 8.49 -10.34
CA SER A 70 0.61 7.58 -11.03
C SER A 70 -0.82 7.74 -10.51
N MET A 71 -0.99 7.71 -9.18
CA MET A 71 -2.30 7.89 -8.54
C MET A 71 -2.91 9.26 -8.84
N LEU A 72 -2.10 10.32 -8.82
CA LEU A 72 -2.54 11.68 -9.16
C LEU A 72 -3.10 11.75 -10.59
N LEU A 73 -2.38 11.21 -11.57
CA LEU A 73 -2.80 11.20 -12.97
C LEU A 73 -4.00 10.30 -13.20
N PHE A 74 -4.06 9.14 -12.53
CA PHE A 74 -5.22 8.28 -12.55
C PHE A 74 -6.47 9.00 -12.05
N CYS A 75 -6.41 9.63 -10.88
CA CYS A 75 -7.52 10.41 -10.32
C CYS A 75 -7.96 11.54 -11.24
N LYS A 76 -7.01 12.24 -11.85
CA LYS A 76 -7.30 13.30 -12.84
C LYS A 76 -8.09 12.79 -14.03
N ASN A 77 -7.77 11.60 -14.52
CA ASN A 77 -8.48 10.98 -15.64
C ASN A 77 -9.90 10.53 -15.21
N VAL A 78 -10.01 9.81 -14.10
CA VAL A 78 -11.30 9.29 -13.62
C VAL A 78 -12.27 10.42 -13.25
N LYS A 79 -11.75 11.55 -12.75
CA LYS A 79 -12.55 12.74 -12.40
C LYS A 79 -13.40 13.27 -13.56
N ASN A 80 -13.00 13.04 -14.81
CA ASN A 80 -13.78 13.48 -15.98
C ASN A 80 -15.15 12.78 -16.05
N ASP A 81 -15.26 11.59 -15.51
CA ASP A 81 -16.46 10.75 -15.61
C ASP A 81 -17.18 10.58 -14.26
N ALA A 82 -16.46 10.74 -13.14
CA ALA A 82 -17.00 10.50 -11.81
C ALA A 82 -16.47 11.50 -10.77
N THR A 83 -17.27 11.78 -9.76
CA THR A 83 -16.87 12.61 -8.61
C THR A 83 -16.46 11.77 -7.42
N VAL A 84 -16.98 10.54 -7.32
CA VAL A 84 -16.76 9.59 -6.23
C VAL A 84 -16.50 8.22 -6.83
N THR A 85 -15.58 7.47 -6.21
CA THR A 85 -15.33 6.07 -6.56
C THR A 85 -15.28 5.18 -5.31
N LEU A 86 -15.45 3.87 -5.53
CA LEU A 86 -15.13 2.84 -4.56
C LEU A 86 -13.87 2.12 -5.00
N THR A 87 -12.98 1.81 -4.06
CA THR A 87 -11.76 1.03 -4.30
C THR A 87 -11.69 -0.18 -3.38
N GLY A 88 -10.92 -1.21 -3.79
CA GLY A 88 -10.59 -2.38 -2.99
C GLY A 88 -9.44 -2.16 -2.02
N GLU A 89 -8.90 -0.95 -1.91
CA GLU A 89 -7.81 -0.62 -0.99
C GLU A 89 -8.17 -0.97 0.46
N CYS A 90 -7.21 -1.32 1.26
CA CYS A 90 -7.32 -1.87 2.62
C CYS A 90 -7.73 -3.36 2.71
N ALA A 91 -8.04 -4.04 1.63
CA ALA A 91 -8.34 -5.47 1.68
C ALA A 91 -7.11 -6.30 2.07
N ASP A 92 -5.96 -6.02 1.47
CA ASP A 92 -4.70 -6.73 1.77
C ASP A 92 -4.26 -6.53 3.23
N GLU A 93 -4.52 -5.36 3.79
CA GLU A 93 -4.20 -5.02 5.18
C GLU A 93 -5.00 -5.84 6.18
N ILE A 94 -6.29 -6.03 5.94
CA ILE A 94 -7.17 -6.74 6.87
C ILE A 94 -7.18 -8.25 6.64
N PHE A 95 -7.00 -8.71 5.39
CA PHE A 95 -7.00 -10.13 5.04
C PHE A 95 -5.61 -10.76 4.94
N GLY A 96 -4.54 -9.99 5.03
CA GLY A 96 -3.17 -10.50 5.01
C GLY A 96 -2.66 -10.82 3.59
N GLY A 97 -3.05 -10.05 2.58
CA GLY A 97 -2.69 -10.28 1.17
C GLY A 97 -1.23 -9.99 0.81
N TYR A 98 -0.46 -9.36 1.68
CA TYR A 98 0.94 -9.02 1.39
C TYR A 98 1.91 -10.18 1.62
N PRO A 99 2.98 -10.30 0.83
CA PRO A 99 3.99 -11.36 0.96
C PRO A 99 4.63 -11.45 2.35
N TRP A 100 4.76 -10.36 3.08
CA TRP A 100 5.35 -10.35 4.42
C TRP A 100 4.56 -11.11 5.49
N PHE A 101 3.31 -11.48 5.23
CA PHE A 101 2.55 -12.36 6.10
C PHE A 101 2.95 -13.84 5.98
N PHE A 102 3.73 -14.19 4.94
CA PHE A 102 4.09 -15.57 4.60
C PHE A 102 5.60 -15.79 4.52
N ARG A 103 6.40 -14.74 4.53
CA ARG A 103 7.86 -14.82 4.44
C ARG A 103 8.48 -14.87 5.82
N GLU A 104 9.25 -15.93 6.11
CA GLU A 104 9.91 -16.11 7.41
C GLU A 104 10.88 -14.97 7.76
N ASP A 105 11.59 -14.44 6.77
CA ASP A 105 12.51 -13.31 6.96
C ASP A 105 11.77 -12.03 7.38
N ALA A 106 10.55 -11.82 6.92
CA ALA A 106 9.72 -10.69 7.31
C ALA A 106 9.05 -10.90 8.67
N LEU A 107 8.50 -12.10 8.91
CA LEU A 107 7.87 -12.47 10.18
C LEU A 107 8.85 -12.37 11.36
N ASN A 108 10.11 -12.73 11.14
CA ASN A 108 11.15 -12.74 12.17
C ASN A 108 12.11 -11.53 12.10
N SER A 109 11.80 -10.50 11.33
CA SER A 109 12.70 -9.37 11.09
C SER A 109 12.97 -8.50 12.32
N GLY A 110 12.08 -8.49 13.31
CA GLY A 110 12.16 -7.61 14.47
C GLY A 110 12.05 -6.12 14.12
N THR A 111 11.45 -5.80 12.98
CA THR A 111 11.20 -4.43 12.51
C THR A 111 9.93 -4.40 11.64
N PHE A 112 9.52 -3.21 11.20
CA PHE A 112 8.44 -3.11 10.22
C PHE A 112 8.80 -3.86 8.92
N PRO A 113 7.94 -4.74 8.40
CA PRO A 113 8.24 -5.56 7.20
C PRO A 113 8.68 -4.75 5.97
N TRP A 114 8.16 -3.53 5.83
CA TRP A 114 8.52 -2.61 4.73
C TRP A 114 9.75 -1.75 5.01
N SER A 115 10.40 -1.92 6.17
CA SER A 115 11.59 -1.16 6.60
C SER A 115 12.85 -2.00 6.74
N ILE A 116 12.86 -3.24 6.29
CA ILE A 116 14.02 -4.16 6.40
C ILE A 116 15.28 -3.52 5.78
N ALA A 117 15.15 -2.81 4.65
CA ALA A 117 16.26 -2.15 3.95
C ALA A 117 16.55 -0.72 4.46
N ILE A 118 16.34 -0.43 5.75
CA ILE A 118 16.51 0.93 6.28
C ILE A 118 17.96 1.40 6.25
N SER A 119 18.92 0.48 6.43
CA SER A 119 20.36 0.80 6.39
C SER A 119 20.80 1.27 5.01
N GLU A 120 20.26 0.68 3.95
CA GLU A 120 20.50 1.09 2.57
C GLU A 120 19.88 2.45 2.28
N ARG A 121 18.65 2.67 2.76
CA ARG A 121 17.96 3.95 2.61
C ARG A 121 18.68 5.07 3.33
N GLN A 122 19.27 4.82 4.49
CA GLN A 122 20.06 5.81 5.23
C GLN A 122 21.29 6.28 4.43
N GLN A 123 21.89 5.44 3.59
CA GLN A 123 23.02 5.80 2.74
C GLN A 123 22.65 6.78 1.62
N LEU A 124 21.36 6.91 1.27
CA LEU A 124 20.88 7.88 0.29
C LEU A 124 20.72 9.29 0.86
N LEU A 125 20.76 9.44 2.18
CA LEU A 125 20.62 10.74 2.82
C LEU A 125 21.90 11.56 2.63
N ASN A 126 21.72 12.88 2.54
CA ASN A 126 22.86 13.81 2.66
C ASN A 126 23.64 13.50 3.94
N PRO A 127 24.98 13.40 3.90
CA PRO A 127 25.80 13.02 5.05
C PRO A 127 25.60 13.90 6.31
N GLU A 128 25.33 15.20 6.13
CA GLU A 128 25.07 16.10 7.26
C GLU A 128 23.70 15.86 7.92
N ILE A 129 22.72 15.38 7.12
CA ILE A 129 21.42 14.95 7.63
C ILE A 129 21.57 13.59 8.32
N ALA A 130 22.25 12.64 7.67
CA ALA A 130 22.45 11.28 8.21
C ALA A 130 23.16 11.29 9.58
N LYS A 131 24.04 12.28 9.84
CA LYS A 131 24.67 12.46 11.16
C LYS A 131 23.68 12.93 12.25
N LYS A 132 22.61 13.62 11.87
CA LYS A 132 21.62 14.20 12.80
C LYS A 132 20.42 13.29 13.02
N VAL A 133 20.13 12.41 12.05
CA VAL A 133 18.94 11.54 12.04
C VAL A 133 19.40 10.10 12.00
N ASN A 134 19.19 9.39 13.11
CA ASN A 134 19.40 7.95 13.16
C ASN A 134 18.09 7.24 12.78
N LEU A 135 17.94 6.95 11.49
CA LEU A 135 16.72 6.32 10.98
C LEU A 135 16.46 4.96 11.64
N LYS A 136 17.52 4.18 11.85
CA LYS A 136 17.35 2.86 12.47
C LYS A 136 16.83 2.97 13.90
N GLU A 137 17.44 3.84 14.72
CA GLU A 137 17.01 4.06 16.11
C GLU A 137 15.54 4.52 16.19
N TYR A 138 15.17 5.45 15.30
CA TYR A 138 13.79 5.92 15.23
C TYR A 138 12.81 4.80 14.87
N ILE A 139 13.16 3.97 13.90
CA ILE A 139 12.32 2.84 13.46
C ILE A 139 12.23 1.78 14.56
N ASP A 140 13.34 1.44 15.19
CA ASP A 140 13.36 0.47 16.30
C ASP A 140 12.50 0.98 17.47
N TYR A 141 12.59 2.27 17.80
CA TYR A 141 11.75 2.88 18.82
C TYR A 141 10.26 2.79 18.48
N ARG A 142 9.88 3.23 17.25
CA ARG A 142 8.47 3.21 16.82
C ARG A 142 7.91 1.81 16.70
N TYR A 143 8.71 0.85 16.25
CA TYR A 143 8.34 -0.55 16.19
C TYR A 143 8.01 -1.11 17.58
N ASN A 144 8.92 -0.93 18.54
CA ASN A 144 8.73 -1.44 19.90
C ASN A 144 7.54 -0.76 20.60
N GLU A 145 7.42 0.57 20.49
CA GLU A 145 6.28 1.32 21.02
C GLU A 145 4.94 0.80 20.45
N SER A 146 4.89 0.54 19.13
CA SER A 146 3.68 0.04 18.48
C SER A 146 3.29 -1.37 18.93
N LEU A 147 4.24 -2.19 19.37
CA LEU A 147 3.95 -3.53 19.84
C LEU A 147 3.36 -3.60 21.25
N GLU A 148 3.46 -2.51 22.04
CA GLU A 148 2.88 -2.45 23.40
C GLU A 148 1.36 -2.59 23.39
N ASP A 149 0.70 -2.16 22.31
CA ASP A 149 -0.75 -2.17 22.15
C ASP A 149 -1.29 -3.41 21.42
N VAL A 150 -0.42 -4.37 21.06
CA VAL A 150 -0.85 -5.57 20.34
C VAL A 150 -1.57 -6.54 21.25
N GLU A 151 -2.83 -6.82 20.98
CA GLU A 151 -3.61 -7.82 21.70
C GLU A 151 -3.22 -9.24 21.25
N ILE A 152 -2.62 -10.00 22.15
CA ILE A 152 -2.22 -11.41 21.97
C ILE A 152 -3.10 -12.27 22.85
N LEU A 153 -3.66 -13.34 22.30
CA LEU A 153 -4.49 -14.28 23.04
C LEU A 153 -3.63 -15.43 23.61
N ASP A 154 -3.99 -15.95 24.78
CA ASP A 154 -3.31 -17.10 25.40
C ASP A 154 -3.36 -18.36 24.51
N THR A 155 -4.34 -18.44 23.61
CA THR A 155 -4.54 -19.54 22.68
C THR A 155 -3.74 -19.41 21.37
N ASP A 156 -3.12 -18.25 21.15
CA ASP A 156 -2.36 -18.01 19.91
C ASP A 156 -1.08 -18.86 19.88
N THR A 157 -0.85 -19.51 18.75
CA THR A 157 0.45 -20.12 18.44
C THR A 157 1.51 -19.04 18.24
N ASP A 158 2.79 -19.41 18.28
CA ASP A 158 3.87 -18.43 18.06
C ASP A 158 3.77 -17.79 16.66
N GLU A 159 3.41 -18.56 15.63
CA GLU A 159 3.15 -18.03 14.29
C GLU A 159 1.96 -17.03 14.29
N THR A 160 0.88 -17.36 14.96
CA THR A 160 -0.30 -16.46 15.05
C THR A 160 0.05 -15.17 15.78
N LYS A 161 0.87 -15.23 16.84
CA LYS A 161 1.36 -14.03 17.54
C LYS A 161 2.13 -13.10 16.61
N GLU A 162 3.07 -13.64 15.82
CA GLU A 162 3.82 -12.82 14.87
C GLU A 162 2.93 -12.24 13.78
N LYS A 163 1.98 -13.00 13.25
CA LYS A 163 1.00 -12.49 12.28
C LYS A 163 0.10 -11.41 12.87
N ARG A 164 -0.31 -11.50 14.16
CA ARG A 164 -1.05 -10.42 14.84
C ARG A 164 -0.22 -9.15 14.97
N LYS A 165 1.06 -9.26 15.35
CA LYS A 165 1.98 -8.11 15.39
C LYS A 165 2.05 -7.42 14.03
N ILE A 166 2.31 -8.19 12.97
CA ILE A 166 2.38 -7.64 11.61
C ILE A 166 1.06 -7.04 11.17
N SER A 167 -0.08 -7.68 11.47
CA SER A 167 -1.41 -7.11 11.18
C SER A 167 -1.61 -5.77 11.87
N HIS A 168 -1.27 -5.70 13.16
CA HIS A 168 -1.37 -4.45 13.93
C HIS A 168 -0.50 -3.34 13.34
N LEU A 169 0.74 -3.65 13.01
CA LEU A 169 1.64 -2.69 12.36
C LEU A 169 1.13 -2.27 10.98
N THR A 170 0.61 -3.22 10.20
CA THR A 170 0.07 -2.96 8.86
C THR A 170 -1.13 -2.02 8.94
N LEU A 171 -2.07 -2.25 9.86
CA LEU A 171 -3.26 -1.42 10.04
C LEU A 171 -2.91 -0.01 10.56
N ASN A 172 -2.00 0.09 11.52
CA ASN A 172 -1.72 1.37 12.20
C ASN A 172 -0.68 2.24 11.48
N TRP A 173 0.11 1.68 10.56
CA TRP A 173 1.17 2.41 9.86
C TRP A 173 1.04 2.37 8.35
N PHE A 174 1.06 1.16 7.78
CA PHE A 174 1.10 1.01 6.32
C PHE A 174 -0.20 1.45 5.67
N MET A 175 -1.33 0.95 6.18
CA MET A 175 -2.67 1.30 5.69
C MET A 175 -2.92 2.81 5.75
N GLN A 176 -2.50 3.48 6.83
CA GLN A 176 -2.66 4.95 6.94
C GLN A 176 -1.90 5.69 5.86
N THR A 177 -0.71 5.21 5.46
CA THR A 177 0.06 5.79 4.38
C THR A 177 -0.64 5.66 3.03
N LEU A 178 -1.31 4.52 2.78
CA LEU A 178 -2.08 4.29 1.56
C LEU A 178 -3.33 5.17 1.51
N LEU A 179 -4.05 5.25 2.62
CA LEU A 179 -5.24 6.11 2.73
C LEU A 179 -4.90 7.58 2.53
N ASP A 180 -3.84 8.07 3.18
CA ASP A 180 -3.37 9.45 3.00
C ASP A 180 -3.01 9.74 1.54
N ARG A 181 -2.34 8.79 0.87
CA ARG A 181 -2.04 8.92 -0.57
C ARG A 181 -3.31 9.02 -1.40
N SER A 182 -4.24 8.08 -1.22
CA SER A 182 -5.47 8.02 -1.99
C SER A 182 -6.33 9.26 -1.80
N ASP A 183 -6.50 9.70 -0.56
CA ASP A 183 -7.24 10.91 -0.23
C ASP A 183 -6.60 12.15 -0.86
N ARG A 184 -5.32 12.37 -0.65
CA ARG A 184 -4.63 13.56 -1.13
C ARG A 184 -4.54 13.65 -2.64
N MET A 185 -4.20 12.55 -3.32
CA MET A 185 -4.15 12.53 -4.79
C MET A 185 -5.54 12.67 -5.40
N GLY A 186 -6.54 12.06 -4.78
CA GLY A 186 -7.95 12.20 -5.16
C GLY A 186 -8.44 13.63 -4.96
N MET A 187 -8.35 14.16 -3.75
CA MET A 187 -8.88 15.48 -3.39
C MET A 187 -8.18 16.63 -4.09
N TYR A 188 -6.89 16.52 -4.43
CA TYR A 188 -6.20 17.49 -5.27
C TYR A 188 -6.88 17.67 -6.63
N ASN A 189 -7.49 16.61 -7.15
CA ASN A 189 -8.27 16.61 -8.38
C ASN A 189 -9.79 16.86 -8.14
N GLY A 190 -10.22 17.07 -6.90
CA GLY A 190 -11.64 17.15 -6.55
C GLY A 190 -12.39 15.81 -6.74
N PHE A 191 -11.72 14.70 -6.53
CA PHE A 191 -12.20 13.34 -6.71
C PHE A 191 -12.17 12.57 -5.39
N GLU A 192 -13.31 12.11 -4.91
CA GLU A 192 -13.44 11.41 -3.64
C GLU A 192 -13.27 9.89 -3.82
N ILE A 193 -12.35 9.31 -3.06
CA ILE A 193 -12.12 7.87 -3.02
C ILE A 193 -12.66 7.31 -1.72
N ARG A 194 -13.56 6.35 -1.82
CA ARG A 194 -14.14 5.63 -0.67
C ARG A 194 -13.60 4.21 -0.62
N VAL A 195 -13.28 3.78 0.59
CA VAL A 195 -12.58 2.52 0.88
C VAL A 195 -13.42 1.63 1.81
N PRO A 196 -14.38 0.85 1.28
CA PRO A 196 -15.29 0.04 2.09
C PRO A 196 -14.59 -0.97 3.01
N PHE A 197 -13.39 -1.45 2.65
CA PHE A 197 -12.60 -2.37 3.48
C PHE A 197 -11.98 -1.71 4.71
N CYS A 198 -11.98 -0.38 4.80
CA CYS A 198 -11.59 0.36 6.01
C CYS A 198 -12.72 0.54 7.04
N ASP A 199 -13.86 -0.09 6.85
CA ASP A 199 -14.90 -0.11 7.88
C ASP A 199 -14.37 -0.85 9.12
N TYR A 200 -14.29 -0.14 10.25
CA TYR A 200 -13.75 -0.69 11.50
C TYR A 200 -14.46 -1.97 11.95
N ARG A 201 -15.77 -2.09 11.68
CA ARG A 201 -16.57 -3.28 12.02
C ARG A 201 -16.12 -4.50 11.22
N LEU A 202 -15.69 -4.28 9.98
CA LEU A 202 -15.12 -5.33 9.15
C LEU A 202 -13.73 -5.73 9.66
N ALA A 203 -12.89 -4.75 10.00
CA ALA A 203 -11.57 -4.99 10.57
C ALA A 203 -11.66 -5.77 11.90
N GLU A 204 -12.56 -5.38 12.82
CA GLU A 204 -12.83 -6.10 14.07
C GLU A 204 -13.29 -7.55 13.83
N TYR A 205 -14.19 -7.75 12.88
CA TYR A 205 -14.65 -9.08 12.52
C TYR A 205 -13.53 -9.96 11.97
N VAL A 206 -12.74 -9.41 11.03
CA VAL A 206 -11.66 -10.14 10.37
C VAL A 206 -10.47 -10.39 11.30
N TRP A 207 -10.24 -9.56 12.31
CA TRP A 207 -9.14 -9.70 13.25
C TRP A 207 -9.05 -11.09 13.88
N ASN A 208 -10.18 -11.69 14.23
CA ASN A 208 -10.27 -12.99 14.87
C ASN A 208 -10.55 -14.16 13.90
N ILE A 209 -10.61 -13.92 12.60
CA ILE A 209 -10.70 -15.02 11.63
C ILE A 209 -9.37 -15.80 11.63
N PRO A 210 -9.41 -17.15 11.71
CA PRO A 210 -8.22 -17.98 11.62
C PRO A 210 -7.40 -17.70 10.34
N TRP A 211 -6.07 -17.76 10.46
CA TRP A 211 -5.18 -17.40 9.33
C TRP A 211 -5.33 -18.32 8.13
N GLU A 212 -5.64 -19.59 8.34
CA GLU A 212 -5.92 -20.56 7.27
C GLU A 212 -7.19 -20.23 6.44
N MET A 213 -7.98 -19.27 6.88
CA MET A 213 -9.18 -18.77 6.18
C MET A 213 -8.98 -17.38 5.57
N LYS A 214 -7.83 -16.75 5.76
CA LYS A 214 -7.46 -15.45 5.17
C LYS A 214 -6.73 -15.66 3.84
N ALA A 215 -5.66 -14.99 3.55
CA ALA A 215 -4.94 -15.12 2.28
C ALA A 215 -4.07 -16.39 2.23
#